data_dcd5923810118b55371ec2619760163c
#
_entry.id   dcd5923810118b55371ec2619760163c
#
_cell.length_a   1.000
_cell.length_b   1.000
_cell.length_c   1.000
_cell.angle_alpha   90.00
_cell.angle_beta   90.00
_cell.angle_gamma   90.00
#
_symmetry.space_group_name_H-M   'P 1'
#
loop_
_entity.id
_entity.type
_entity.pdbx_description
1 polymer ?
#
loop_
_entity_poly.entity_id
_entity_poly.type
_entity_poly.pdbx_seq_one_letter_code
_entity_poly.pdbx_strand_id
1 'polypeptide(L)'
;MKHDVIEELFSKYYNDALVYALSLTKSCPLAEEIVSDAFYTALKTADDEVHNFKAWLLKVCRNLYLNKKRKDGRLQELHENIADESETLLEKIIRKEEYRALYHAISLLGSSHKEVITLFYFEDLSVKDISIVTGKSEAVVKVTLFRGREALKKILSANL
;
A
#
# COMPACT_ATOMS: atom_id res chain seq x y z
N MET A 1 -10.34 12.11 -18.42
CA MET A 1 -11.23 12.02 -17.25
C MET A 1 -11.57 13.43 -16.79
N LYS A 2 -12.85 13.69 -16.53
CA LYS A 2 -13.30 15.02 -16.14
C LYS A 2 -12.93 15.33 -14.68
N HIS A 3 -12.75 16.61 -14.38
CA HIS A 3 -12.36 17.08 -13.05
C HIS A 3 -13.25 16.55 -11.93
N ASP A 4 -14.56 16.56 -12.15
CA ASP A 4 -15.54 16.11 -11.15
C ASP A 4 -15.36 14.63 -10.81
N VAL A 5 -15.05 13.81 -11.81
CA VAL A 5 -14.81 12.36 -11.63
C VAL A 5 -13.55 12.13 -10.80
N ILE A 6 -12.49 12.92 -11.05
CA ILE A 6 -11.25 12.83 -10.28
C ILE A 6 -11.48 13.21 -8.81
N GLU A 7 -12.28 14.25 -8.55
CA GLU A 7 -12.62 14.63 -7.17
C GLU A 7 -13.36 13.51 -6.43
N GLU A 8 -14.30 12.86 -7.09
CA GLU A 8 -15.02 11.73 -6.52
C GLU A 8 -14.07 10.57 -6.23
N LEU A 9 -13.19 10.26 -7.18
CA LEU A 9 -12.21 9.19 -7.03
C LEU A 9 -11.19 9.53 -5.93
N PHE A 10 -10.78 10.79 -5.84
CA PHE A 10 -9.91 11.26 -4.76
C PHE A 10 -10.55 11.01 -3.40
N SER A 11 -11.80 11.44 -3.22
CA SER A 11 -12.52 11.24 -1.96
C SER A 11 -12.69 9.76 -1.63
N LYS A 12 -12.95 8.94 -2.63
CA LYS A 12 -13.22 7.52 -2.45
C LYS A 12 -11.95 6.72 -2.12
N TYR A 13 -10.84 7.02 -2.79
CA TYR A 13 -9.65 6.18 -2.73
C TYR A 13 -8.44 6.80 -2.02
N TYR A 14 -8.56 8.02 -1.51
CA TYR A 14 -7.43 8.70 -0.87
C TYR A 14 -6.88 7.89 0.32
N ASN A 15 -7.77 7.45 1.21
CA ASN A 15 -7.34 6.68 2.39
C ASN A 15 -6.72 5.35 2.00
N ASP A 16 -7.29 4.67 1.01
CA ASP A 16 -6.74 3.41 0.52
C ASP A 16 -5.32 3.59 -0.02
N ALA A 17 -5.12 4.62 -0.82
CA ALA A 17 -3.81 4.93 -1.39
C ALA A 17 -2.82 5.33 -0.29
N LEU A 18 -3.27 6.11 0.68
CA LEU A 18 -2.43 6.55 1.78
C LEU A 18 -1.97 5.39 2.65
N VAL A 19 -2.88 4.46 2.98
CA VAL A 19 -2.54 3.26 3.75
C VAL A 19 -1.49 2.43 3.02
N TYR A 20 -1.68 2.21 1.73
CA TYR A 20 -0.70 1.45 0.94
C TYR A 20 0.64 2.18 0.86
N ALA A 21 0.63 3.47 0.56
CA ALA A 21 1.86 4.28 0.49
C ALA A 21 2.61 4.28 1.83
N LEU A 22 1.89 4.38 2.95
CA LEU A 22 2.49 4.29 4.28
C LEU A 22 3.13 2.93 4.52
N SER A 23 2.51 1.85 4.05
CA SER A 23 3.08 0.51 4.20
C SER A 23 4.41 0.37 3.44
N LEU A 24 4.58 1.12 2.35
CA LEU A 24 5.81 1.12 1.56
C LEU A 24 6.87 2.05 2.13
N THR A 25 6.49 3.28 2.46
CA THR A 25 7.43 4.36 2.81
C THR A 25 7.77 4.42 4.30
N LYS A 26 6.83 4.02 5.14
CA LYS A 26 6.90 4.19 6.61
C LYS A 26 7.13 5.65 7.00
N SER A 27 6.68 6.58 6.16
CA SER A 27 6.85 8.02 6.36
C SER A 27 5.59 8.74 5.91
N CYS A 28 4.92 9.43 6.83
CA CYS A 28 3.71 10.18 6.51
C CYS A 28 3.93 11.25 5.43
N PRO A 29 4.95 12.11 5.54
CA PRO A 29 5.18 13.13 4.53
C PRO A 29 5.43 12.54 3.15
N LEU A 30 6.23 11.48 3.06
CA LEU A 30 6.54 10.86 1.79
C LEU A 30 5.33 10.13 1.21
N ALA A 31 4.54 9.47 2.05
CA ALA A 31 3.31 8.81 1.60
C ALA A 31 2.32 9.82 1.03
N GLU A 32 2.12 10.94 1.71
CA GLU A 32 1.23 12.01 1.24
C GLU A 32 1.71 12.59 -0.10
N GLU A 33 3.01 12.81 -0.23
CA GLU A 33 3.60 13.27 -1.48
C GLU A 33 3.35 12.30 -2.62
N ILE A 34 3.57 11.01 -2.39
CA ILE A 34 3.35 9.97 -3.40
C ILE A 34 1.88 9.91 -3.81
N VAL A 35 0.96 9.96 -2.86
CA VAL A 35 -0.47 9.92 -3.16
C VAL A 35 -0.89 11.16 -3.97
N SER A 36 -0.40 12.33 -3.59
CA SER A 36 -0.67 13.57 -4.32
C SER A 36 -0.15 13.49 -5.75
N ASP A 37 1.07 13.01 -5.93
CA ASP A 37 1.66 12.84 -7.26
C ASP A 37 0.89 11.82 -8.10
N ALA A 38 0.39 10.74 -7.46
CA ALA A 38 -0.39 9.73 -8.16
C ALA A 38 -1.71 10.32 -8.67
N PHE A 39 -2.41 11.10 -7.86
CA PHE A 39 -3.65 11.77 -8.30
C PHE A 39 -3.37 12.84 -9.35
N TYR A 40 -2.26 13.56 -9.25
CA TYR A 40 -1.84 14.48 -10.28
C TYR A 40 -1.61 13.75 -11.61
N THR A 41 -0.99 12.60 -11.57
CA THR A 41 -0.80 11.74 -12.74
C THR A 41 -2.16 11.33 -13.33
N ALA A 42 -3.12 11.02 -12.48
CA ALA A 42 -4.47 10.67 -12.91
C ALA A 42 -5.12 11.83 -13.65
N LEU A 43 -4.97 13.05 -13.15
CA LEU A 43 -5.50 14.26 -13.83
C LEU A 43 -4.92 14.45 -15.21
N LYS A 44 -3.62 14.17 -15.37
CA LYS A 44 -2.91 14.41 -16.63
C LYS A 44 -3.13 13.34 -17.68
N THR A 45 -3.18 12.07 -17.28
CA THR A 45 -3.00 10.95 -18.20
C THR A 45 -4.16 9.96 -18.24
N ALA A 46 -5.01 9.94 -17.20
CA ALA A 46 -6.08 8.96 -17.15
C ALA A 46 -7.14 9.29 -18.21
N ASP A 47 -7.41 8.35 -19.09
CA ASP A 47 -8.53 8.47 -19.99
C ASP A 47 -9.74 7.77 -19.36
N ASP A 48 -10.88 7.83 -20.04
CA ASP A 48 -12.15 7.34 -19.51
C ASP A 48 -12.24 5.80 -19.49
N GLU A 49 -11.18 5.11 -19.93
CA GLU A 49 -11.17 3.66 -20.08
C GLU A 49 -10.45 2.91 -18.94
N VAL A 50 -10.12 3.57 -17.85
CA VAL A 50 -9.48 2.89 -16.72
C VAL A 50 -10.54 2.07 -15.98
N HIS A 51 -10.57 0.77 -16.22
CA HIS A 51 -11.57 -0.13 -15.66
C HIS A 51 -11.42 -0.39 -14.17
N ASN A 52 -10.19 -0.32 -13.64
CA ASN A 52 -9.95 -0.54 -12.23
C ASN A 52 -9.05 0.59 -11.74
N PHE A 53 -9.68 1.71 -11.40
CA PHE A 53 -8.96 2.90 -10.97
C PHE A 53 -8.14 2.64 -9.72
N LYS A 54 -8.68 1.89 -8.75
CA LYS A 54 -7.97 1.60 -7.51
C LYS A 54 -6.67 0.85 -7.77
N ALA A 55 -6.70 -0.23 -8.54
CA ALA A 55 -5.51 -0.99 -8.87
C ALA A 55 -4.51 -0.14 -9.65
N TRP A 56 -4.98 0.66 -10.60
CA TRP A 56 -4.14 1.58 -11.35
C TRP A 56 -3.46 2.59 -10.43
N LEU A 57 -4.23 3.19 -9.53
CA LEU A 57 -3.73 4.18 -8.58
C LEU A 57 -2.64 3.59 -7.68
N LEU A 58 -2.88 2.40 -7.12
CA LEU A 58 -1.91 1.75 -6.26
C LEU A 58 -0.65 1.36 -7.03
N LYS A 59 -0.80 0.95 -8.28
CA LYS A 59 0.35 0.68 -9.16
C LYS A 59 1.18 1.95 -9.37
N VAL A 60 0.53 3.09 -9.63
CA VAL A 60 1.24 4.37 -9.79
C VAL A 60 1.96 4.75 -8.50
N CYS A 61 1.31 4.61 -7.35
CA CYS A 61 1.94 4.87 -6.05
C CYS A 61 3.19 4.01 -5.86
N ARG A 62 3.09 2.71 -6.17
CA ARG A 62 4.22 1.80 -6.05
C ARG A 62 5.37 2.19 -6.97
N ASN A 63 5.07 2.53 -8.21
CA ASN A 63 6.09 2.96 -9.17
C ASN A 63 6.77 4.25 -8.73
N LEU A 64 6.02 5.21 -8.21
CA LEU A 64 6.57 6.45 -7.68
C LEU A 64 7.48 6.18 -6.48
N TYR A 65 7.06 5.30 -5.58
CA TYR A 65 7.89 4.89 -4.45
C TYR A 65 9.20 4.27 -4.91
N LEU A 66 9.13 3.31 -5.83
CA LEU A 66 10.32 2.62 -6.33
C LEU A 66 11.28 3.59 -7.05
N ASN A 67 10.74 4.55 -7.78
CA ASN A 67 11.55 5.58 -8.43
C ASN A 67 12.27 6.46 -7.42
N LYS A 68 11.57 6.89 -6.37
CA LYS A 68 12.16 7.69 -5.31
C LYS A 68 13.23 6.91 -4.55
N LYS A 69 12.97 5.67 -4.22
CA LYS A 69 13.91 4.79 -3.54
C LYS A 69 15.19 4.59 -4.36
N ARG A 70 15.05 4.45 -5.66
CA ARG A 70 16.20 4.26 -6.56
C ARG A 70 17.06 5.53 -6.67
N LYS A 71 16.41 6.70 -6.71
CA LYS A 71 17.11 7.99 -6.83
C LYS A 71 17.78 8.41 -5.53
N ASP A 72 17.23 8.00 -4.39
CA ASP A 72 17.62 8.51 -3.08
C ASP A 72 17.86 7.38 -2.08
N GLY A 73 18.97 6.67 -2.22
CA GLY A 73 19.38 5.66 -1.25
C GLY A 73 19.53 6.19 0.16
N ARG A 74 19.72 7.50 0.33
CA ARG A 74 19.88 8.16 1.64
C ARG A 74 18.58 8.34 2.40
N LEU A 75 17.42 8.33 1.70
CA LEU A 75 16.13 8.48 2.34
C LEU A 75 15.78 7.30 3.25
N GLN A 76 16.39 6.15 3.01
CA GLN A 76 16.13 4.95 3.79
C GLN A 76 16.48 5.12 5.28
N GLU A 77 17.56 5.83 5.60
CA GLU A 77 17.96 6.09 6.98
C GLU A 77 17.00 7.06 7.67
N LEU A 78 16.49 8.04 6.93
CA LEU A 78 15.54 9.01 7.47
C LEU A 78 14.16 8.36 7.73
N HIS A 79 13.78 7.38 6.91
CA HIS A 79 12.51 6.70 7.06
C HIS A 79 12.44 5.84 8.31
N GLU A 80 13.56 5.25 8.73
CA GLU A 80 13.61 4.45 9.96
C GLU A 80 13.27 5.28 11.19
N ASN A 81 13.64 6.55 11.20
CA ASN A 81 13.38 7.47 12.31
C ASN A 81 11.93 7.95 12.36
N ILE A 82 11.17 7.78 11.28
CA ILE A 82 9.78 8.25 11.16
C ILE A 82 8.79 7.08 11.22
N ALA A 83 9.29 5.85 11.31
CA ALA A 83 8.46 4.64 11.32
C ALA A 83 7.39 4.66 12.42
N ASP A 84 7.73 5.18 13.61
CA ASP A 84 6.82 5.26 14.74
C ASP A 84 5.63 6.18 14.45
N GLU A 85 5.85 7.29 13.75
CA GLU A 85 4.76 8.20 13.37
C GLU A 85 3.81 7.56 12.38
N SER A 86 4.35 6.81 11.40
CA SER A 86 3.50 6.15 10.41
C SER A 86 2.66 5.03 11.03
N GLU A 87 3.21 4.29 11.99
CA GLU A 87 2.46 3.29 12.74
C GLU A 87 1.33 3.94 13.54
N THR A 88 1.61 5.04 14.22
CA THR A 88 0.61 5.78 14.99
C THR A 88 -0.51 6.30 14.09
N LEU A 89 -0.17 6.81 12.91
CA LEU A 89 -1.16 7.29 11.96
C LEU A 89 -2.05 6.16 11.44
N LEU A 90 -1.44 5.02 11.12
CA LEU A 90 -2.18 3.85 10.68
C LEU A 90 -3.10 3.32 11.77
N GLU A 91 -2.67 3.35 13.03
CA GLU A 91 -3.50 2.99 14.18
C GLU A 91 -4.71 3.91 14.30
N LYS A 92 -4.57 5.19 14.02
CA LYS A 92 -5.68 6.13 14.01
C LYS A 92 -6.66 5.88 12.87
N ILE A 93 -6.15 5.49 11.71
CA ILE A 93 -6.95 5.12 10.55
C ILE A 93 -7.68 3.81 10.82
N ILE A 94 -7.00 2.85 11.46
CA ILE A 94 -7.56 1.55 11.84
C ILE A 94 -8.10 1.68 13.28
N ARG A 95 -9.37 2.03 13.40
CA ARG A 95 -10.00 2.35 14.70
C ARG A 95 -10.29 1.13 15.58
N LYS A 96 -10.37 -0.06 15.00
CA LYS A 96 -10.67 -1.28 15.74
C LYS A 96 -9.39 -1.90 16.27
N GLU A 97 -9.36 -2.20 17.57
CA GLU A 97 -8.22 -2.80 18.25
C GLU A 97 -7.79 -4.13 17.61
N GLU A 98 -8.75 -4.91 17.13
CA GLU A 98 -8.50 -6.17 16.42
C GLU A 98 -7.63 -5.96 15.19
N TYR A 99 -7.88 -4.89 14.43
CA TYR A 99 -7.11 -4.58 13.24
C TYR A 99 -5.73 -4.03 13.56
N ARG A 100 -5.58 -3.35 14.69
CA ARG A 100 -4.27 -2.85 15.14
C ARG A 100 -3.31 -4.00 15.41
N ALA A 101 -3.78 -5.03 16.13
CA ALA A 101 -2.98 -6.21 16.42
C ALA A 101 -2.60 -6.94 15.12
N LEU A 102 -3.54 -7.07 14.21
CA LEU A 102 -3.29 -7.69 12.90
C LEU A 102 -2.29 -6.86 12.09
N TYR A 103 -2.47 -5.55 12.04
CA TYR A 103 -1.56 -4.66 11.31
C TYR A 103 -0.14 -4.75 11.88
N HIS A 104 -0.02 -4.76 13.22
CA HIS A 104 1.27 -4.88 13.87
C HIS A 104 1.95 -6.21 13.48
N ALA A 105 1.21 -7.30 13.50
CA ALA A 105 1.73 -8.61 13.10
C ALA A 105 2.19 -8.60 11.63
N ILE A 106 1.42 -7.96 10.75
CA ILE A 106 1.77 -7.83 9.34
C ILE A 106 3.06 -7.02 9.17
N SER A 107 3.27 -6.00 9.99
CA SER A 107 4.48 -5.18 9.92
C SER A 107 5.75 -5.97 10.21
N LEU A 108 5.64 -7.10 10.90
CA LEU A 108 6.77 -7.98 11.22
C LEU A 108 7.10 -8.95 10.09
N LEU A 109 6.29 -9.03 9.05
CA LEU A 109 6.54 -9.91 7.90
C LEU A 109 7.66 -9.35 7.03
N GLY A 110 8.29 -10.24 6.24
CA GLY A 110 9.21 -9.81 5.20
C GLY A 110 8.49 -8.95 4.15
N SER A 111 9.23 -8.09 3.47
CA SER A 111 8.64 -7.08 2.57
C SER A 111 7.73 -7.66 1.50
N SER A 112 8.09 -8.79 0.91
CA SER A 112 7.29 -9.44 -0.14
C SER A 112 5.96 -9.96 0.41
N HIS A 113 5.98 -10.65 1.55
CA HIS A 113 4.78 -11.15 2.21
C HIS A 113 3.89 -10.00 2.69
N LYS A 114 4.51 -9.00 3.31
CA LYS A 114 3.82 -7.83 3.83
C LYS A 114 3.05 -7.10 2.73
N GLU A 115 3.68 -6.88 1.57
CA GLU A 115 3.04 -6.17 0.46
C GLU A 115 1.81 -6.93 -0.05
N VAL A 116 1.94 -8.22 -0.32
CA VAL A 116 0.83 -9.02 -0.86
C VAL A 116 -0.31 -9.14 0.16
N ILE A 117 0.02 -9.37 1.42
CA ILE A 117 -0.98 -9.44 2.50
C ILE A 117 -1.72 -8.10 2.64
N THR A 118 -0.99 -7.00 2.61
CA THR A 118 -1.60 -5.66 2.70
C THR A 118 -2.56 -5.41 1.55
N LEU A 119 -2.14 -5.72 0.33
CA LEU A 119 -2.98 -5.51 -0.85
C LEU A 119 -4.22 -6.40 -0.84
N PHE A 120 -4.09 -7.62 -0.36
CA PHE A 120 -5.23 -8.55 -0.33
C PHE A 120 -6.23 -8.22 0.77
N TYR A 121 -5.75 -8.00 2.00
CA TYR A 121 -6.65 -7.85 3.16
C TYR A 121 -7.06 -6.41 3.45
N PHE A 122 -6.14 -5.45 3.32
CA PHE A 122 -6.47 -4.05 3.61
C PHE A 122 -6.99 -3.31 2.40
N GLU A 123 -6.45 -3.62 1.21
CA GLU A 123 -6.88 -2.95 -0.01
C GLU A 123 -7.96 -3.72 -0.77
N ASP A 124 -8.30 -4.91 -0.28
CA ASP A 124 -9.37 -5.75 -0.85
C ASP A 124 -9.19 -6.04 -2.35
N LEU A 125 -7.94 -6.25 -2.76
CA LEU A 125 -7.64 -6.55 -4.16
C LEU A 125 -7.66 -8.05 -4.42
N SER A 126 -8.11 -8.42 -5.63
CA SER A 126 -8.02 -9.79 -6.11
C SER A 126 -6.56 -10.15 -6.42
N VAL A 127 -6.27 -11.45 -6.54
CA VAL A 127 -4.95 -11.93 -6.97
C VAL A 127 -4.55 -11.31 -8.30
N LYS A 128 -5.50 -11.21 -9.24
CA LYS A 128 -5.26 -10.58 -10.54
C LYS A 128 -4.84 -9.12 -10.40
N ASP A 129 -5.54 -8.37 -9.56
CA ASP A 129 -5.24 -6.96 -9.35
C ASP A 129 -3.89 -6.78 -8.66
N ILE A 130 -3.58 -7.64 -7.68
CA ILE A 130 -2.27 -7.63 -7.02
C ILE A 130 -1.15 -7.90 -8.03
N SER A 131 -1.38 -8.82 -8.96
CA SER A 131 -0.45 -9.08 -10.05
C SER A 131 -0.19 -7.83 -10.88
N ILE A 132 -1.23 -7.07 -11.19
CA ILE A 132 -1.12 -5.81 -11.93
C ILE A 132 -0.31 -4.78 -11.13
N VAL A 133 -0.62 -4.61 -9.85
CA VAL A 133 0.03 -3.62 -8.99
C VAL A 133 1.51 -3.93 -8.81
N THR A 134 1.85 -5.18 -8.53
CA THR A 134 3.22 -5.56 -8.16
C THR A 134 4.09 -5.96 -9.35
N GLY A 135 3.48 -6.26 -10.49
CA GLY A 135 4.20 -6.80 -11.64
C GLY A 135 4.60 -8.26 -11.50
N LYS A 136 4.19 -8.92 -10.43
CA LYS A 136 4.43 -10.35 -10.23
C LYS A 136 3.34 -11.17 -10.92
N SER A 137 3.66 -12.39 -11.33
CA SER A 137 2.65 -13.28 -11.93
C SER A 137 1.61 -13.68 -10.89
N GLU A 138 0.43 -14.05 -11.34
CA GLU A 138 -0.63 -14.52 -10.44
C GLU A 138 -0.20 -15.74 -9.65
N ALA A 139 0.56 -16.66 -10.26
CA ALA A 139 1.10 -17.83 -9.57
C ALA A 139 2.00 -17.43 -8.41
N VAL A 140 2.91 -16.47 -8.64
CA VAL A 140 3.80 -15.95 -7.60
C VAL A 140 3.00 -15.25 -6.50
N VAL A 141 1.99 -14.48 -6.87
CA VAL A 141 1.12 -13.81 -5.88
C VAL A 141 0.43 -14.84 -4.98
N LYS A 142 -0.12 -15.90 -5.56
CA LYS A 142 -0.80 -16.97 -4.79
C LYS A 142 0.15 -17.63 -3.80
N VAL A 143 1.36 -17.99 -4.24
CA VAL A 143 2.37 -18.63 -3.37
C VAL A 143 2.80 -17.67 -2.27
N THR A 144 3.04 -16.40 -2.61
CA THR A 144 3.45 -15.39 -1.64
C THR A 144 2.36 -15.16 -0.60
N LEU A 145 1.10 -15.14 -1.05
CA LEU A 145 -0.05 -14.98 -0.15
C LEU A 145 -0.16 -16.16 0.81
N PHE A 146 -0.02 -17.38 0.31
CA PHE A 146 -0.04 -18.58 1.15
C PHE A 146 1.06 -18.55 2.20
N ARG A 147 2.30 -18.29 1.79
CA ARG A 147 3.46 -18.20 2.69
C ARG A 147 3.32 -17.06 3.70
N GLY A 148 2.77 -15.93 3.24
CA GLY A 148 2.50 -14.79 4.11
C GLY A 148 1.49 -15.12 5.19
N ARG A 149 0.42 -15.83 4.85
CA ARG A 149 -0.59 -16.28 5.81
C ARG A 149 0.01 -17.25 6.84
N GLU A 150 0.84 -18.17 6.41
CA GLU A 150 1.49 -19.11 7.32
C GLU A 150 2.44 -18.39 8.28
N ALA A 151 3.22 -17.45 7.79
CA ALA A 151 4.09 -16.63 8.63
C ALA A 151 3.28 -15.78 9.61
N LEU A 152 2.17 -15.21 9.16
CA LEU A 152 1.27 -14.42 9.99
C LEU A 152 0.66 -15.24 11.12
N LYS A 153 0.22 -16.46 10.82
CA LYS A 153 -0.30 -17.39 11.84
C LYS A 153 0.72 -17.66 12.93
N LYS A 154 1.97 -17.86 12.56
CA LYS A 154 3.05 -18.11 13.54
C LYS A 154 3.25 -16.89 14.44
N ILE A 155 3.25 -15.68 13.88
CA ILE A 155 3.42 -14.45 14.65
C ILE A 155 2.26 -14.27 15.63
N LEU A 156 1.03 -14.43 15.16
CA LEU A 156 -0.16 -14.25 15.98
C LEU A 156 -0.27 -15.32 17.07
N SER A 157 0.13 -16.57 16.77
CA SER A 157 0.11 -17.65 17.75
C SER A 157 1.15 -17.44 18.87
N ALA A 158 2.31 -16.87 18.51
CA ALA A 158 3.36 -16.59 19.48
C ALA A 158 2.98 -15.50 20.48
N ASN A 159 2.02 -14.63 20.12
CA ASN A 159 1.60 -13.52 20.96
C ASN A 159 0.37 -13.84 21.83
N LEU A 160 -0.11 -15.08 21.79
CA LEU A 160 -1.24 -15.52 22.62
C LEU A 160 -0.74 -16.03 24.02
#